data_17697daf5e94b1c0ce1e827372be9986
#
_entry.id   17697daf5e94b1c0ce1e827372be9986
#
_cell.length_a   1.000
_cell.length_b   1.000
_cell.length_c   1.000
_cell.angle_alpha   90.00
_cell.angle_beta   90.00
_cell.angle_gamma   90.00
#
_symmetry.space_group_name_H-M   'P 1'
#
loop_
_entity.id
_entity.type
_entity.pdbx_description
1 polymer ?
#
loop_
_entity_poly.entity_id
_entity_poly.type
_entity_poly.pdbx_seq_one_letter_code
_entity_poly.pdbx_strand_id
1 'polypeptide(L)'
;MEKSNLNNLMNRIQKDRDEMAFSQIFDFFAPKVNAYFIQNRIKFESSEELTQEVLSTVWVKSNLYDSTKSALSTWIFTIARNKKIDFFRKNSKINFQEEDIREFLYQDREVDPIEENEAKKQIERINNELDEQQKIMIKMNFFENKSHKKIADELEIPLGTVKSRIRQILTKMQGFLR
;
A
#
# COMPACT_ATOMS: atom_id res chain seq x y z
N MET A 1 -9.72 11.16 15.91
CA MET A 1 -8.93 10.55 17.03
C MET A 1 -7.51 11.04 16.87
N GLU A 2 -6.90 11.57 17.93
CA GLU A 2 -5.53 12.11 17.86
C GLU A 2 -4.49 10.99 17.71
N LYS A 3 -3.36 11.32 17.07
CA LYS A 3 -2.26 10.38 16.83
C LYS A 3 -1.70 9.75 18.12
N SER A 4 -1.63 10.53 19.21
CA SER A 4 -1.20 10.08 20.54
C SER A 4 -2.13 9.00 21.10
N ASN A 5 -3.43 9.14 20.93
CA ASN A 5 -4.44 8.19 21.40
C ASN A 5 -4.35 6.87 20.62
N LEU A 6 -4.18 6.91 19.30
CA LEU A 6 -4.04 5.71 18.46
C LEU A 6 -2.80 4.88 18.84
N ASN A 7 -1.68 5.53 19.15
CA ASN A 7 -0.47 4.84 19.59
C ASN A 7 -0.66 4.21 20.99
N ASN A 8 -1.39 4.88 21.90
CA ASN A 8 -1.70 4.31 23.21
C ASN A 8 -2.56 3.05 23.08
N LEU A 9 -3.63 3.10 22.27
CA LEU A 9 -4.46 1.92 22.02
C LEU A 9 -3.64 0.76 21.44
N MET A 10 -2.77 1.05 20.47
CA MET A 10 -1.89 0.03 19.88
C MET A 10 -0.94 -0.59 20.90
N ASN A 11 -0.37 0.23 21.81
CA ASN A 11 0.49 -0.27 22.89
C ASN A 11 -0.25 -1.21 23.84
N ARG A 12 -1.53 -0.93 24.17
CA ARG A 12 -2.37 -1.81 24.99
C ARG A 12 -2.64 -3.14 24.30
N ILE A 13 -2.91 -3.11 22.98
CA ILE A 13 -3.07 -4.33 22.19
C ILE A 13 -1.78 -5.16 22.17
N GLN A 14 -0.63 -4.49 21.99
CA GLN A 14 0.67 -5.17 21.94
C GLN A 14 1.04 -5.85 23.26
N LYS A 15 0.78 -5.18 24.38
CA LYS A 15 1.18 -5.65 25.72
C LYS A 15 0.19 -6.65 26.30
N ASP A 16 -1.10 -6.31 26.25
CA ASP A 16 -2.12 -6.95 27.05
C ASP A 16 -3.19 -7.67 26.21
N ARG A 17 -3.08 -7.64 24.87
CA ARG A 17 -4.12 -8.14 23.96
C ARG A 17 -5.49 -7.55 24.28
N ASP A 18 -5.53 -6.25 24.58
CA ASP A 18 -6.70 -5.54 25.02
C ASP A 18 -7.75 -5.42 23.90
N GLU A 19 -8.83 -6.20 24.04
CA GLU A 19 -9.94 -6.26 23.08
C GLU A 19 -10.70 -4.94 23.00
N MET A 20 -10.84 -4.20 24.12
CA MET A 20 -11.51 -2.91 24.15
C MET A 20 -10.71 -1.84 23.40
N ALA A 21 -9.38 -1.89 23.51
CA ALA A 21 -8.50 -1.02 22.73
C ALA A 21 -8.57 -1.36 21.25
N PHE A 22 -8.67 -2.66 20.90
CA PHE A 22 -8.83 -3.08 19.54
C PHE A 22 -10.18 -2.68 18.94
N SER A 23 -11.28 -2.83 19.68
CA SER A 23 -12.61 -2.37 19.24
C SER A 23 -12.58 -0.90 18.83
N GLN A 24 -11.92 -0.03 19.60
CA GLN A 24 -11.80 1.39 19.26
C GLN A 24 -10.98 1.62 17.97
N ILE A 25 -9.92 0.85 17.74
CA ILE A 25 -9.16 0.89 16.50
C ILE A 25 -10.02 0.37 15.33
N PHE A 26 -10.74 -0.70 15.54
CA PHE A 26 -11.65 -1.30 14.56
C PHE A 26 -12.72 -0.28 14.13
N ASP A 27 -13.45 0.29 15.07
CA ASP A 27 -14.54 1.25 14.80
C ASP A 27 -14.03 2.50 14.07
N PHE A 28 -12.82 2.91 14.37
CA PHE A 28 -12.21 4.09 13.73
C PHE A 28 -11.71 3.80 12.30
N PHE A 29 -11.12 2.63 12.06
CA PHE A 29 -10.48 2.33 10.77
C PHE A 29 -11.38 1.53 9.81
N ALA A 30 -12.33 0.73 10.29
CA ALA A 30 -13.16 -0.10 9.42
C ALA A 30 -13.87 0.71 8.33
N PRO A 31 -14.58 1.82 8.64
CA PRO A 31 -15.25 2.59 7.59
C PRO A 31 -14.26 3.20 6.58
N LYS A 32 -13.06 3.58 7.02
CA LYS A 32 -12.03 4.18 6.16
C LYS A 32 -11.38 3.14 5.23
N VAL A 33 -11.09 1.95 5.75
CA VAL A 33 -10.54 0.84 4.99
C VAL A 33 -11.58 0.31 3.99
N ASN A 34 -12.86 0.23 4.40
CA ASN A 34 -13.94 -0.16 3.50
C ASN A 34 -14.13 0.84 2.36
N ALA A 35 -14.16 2.14 2.69
CA ALA A 35 -14.23 3.21 1.68
C ALA A 35 -13.04 3.15 0.71
N TYR A 36 -11.84 2.89 1.20
CA TYR A 36 -10.65 2.69 0.36
C TYR A 36 -10.86 1.56 -0.66
N PHE A 37 -11.38 0.41 -0.26
CA PHE A 37 -11.64 -0.70 -1.17
C PHE A 37 -12.74 -0.38 -2.20
N ILE A 38 -13.83 0.29 -1.77
CA ILE A 38 -14.92 0.70 -2.67
C ILE A 38 -14.41 1.71 -3.72
N GLN A 39 -13.63 2.71 -3.31
CA GLN A 39 -13.01 3.68 -4.22
C GLN A 39 -12.09 3.00 -5.24
N ASN A 40 -11.47 1.88 -4.87
CA ASN A 40 -10.67 1.05 -5.77
C ASN A 40 -11.51 0.00 -6.54
N ARG A 41 -12.80 0.26 -6.78
CA ARG A 41 -13.71 -0.55 -7.60
C ARG A 41 -13.90 -2.00 -7.11
N ILE A 42 -13.64 -2.27 -5.84
CA ILE A 42 -13.97 -3.55 -5.22
C ILE A 42 -15.46 -3.51 -4.83
N LYS A 43 -16.20 -4.57 -5.17
CA LYS A 43 -17.63 -4.67 -4.83
C LYS A 43 -17.83 -4.64 -3.33
N PHE A 44 -18.99 -4.13 -2.90
CA PHE A 44 -19.32 -3.91 -1.49
C PHE A 44 -19.09 -5.15 -0.62
N GLU A 45 -19.63 -6.30 -1.01
CA GLU A 45 -19.49 -7.57 -0.25
C GLU A 45 -18.01 -7.95 -0.06
N SER A 46 -17.21 -7.88 -1.14
CA SER A 46 -15.77 -8.18 -1.08
C SER A 46 -14.99 -7.14 -0.29
N SER A 47 -15.43 -5.87 -0.30
CA SER A 47 -14.76 -4.80 0.46
C SER A 47 -14.95 -4.96 1.96
N GLU A 48 -16.11 -5.46 2.41
CA GLU A 48 -16.35 -5.79 3.82
C GLU A 48 -15.47 -6.96 4.28
N GLU A 49 -15.40 -8.05 3.49
CA GLU A 49 -14.52 -9.19 3.78
C GLU A 49 -13.05 -8.76 3.88
N LEU A 50 -12.57 -8.00 2.90
CA LEU A 50 -11.20 -7.49 2.91
C LEU A 50 -10.92 -6.55 4.09
N THR A 51 -11.90 -5.74 4.48
CA THR A 51 -11.78 -4.87 5.65
C THR A 51 -11.60 -5.68 6.92
N GLN A 52 -12.40 -6.73 7.10
CA GLN A 52 -12.27 -7.65 8.24
C GLN A 52 -10.90 -8.36 8.22
N GLU A 53 -10.44 -8.82 7.05
CA GLU A 53 -9.11 -9.43 6.90
C GLU A 53 -7.98 -8.47 7.27
N VAL A 54 -8.07 -7.19 6.87
CA VAL A 54 -7.09 -6.16 7.23
C VAL A 54 -7.03 -5.98 8.74
N LEU A 55 -8.18 -5.77 9.38
CA LEU A 55 -8.24 -5.51 10.82
C LEU A 55 -7.89 -6.75 11.65
N SER A 56 -8.27 -7.95 11.19
CA SER A 56 -7.78 -9.21 11.78
C SER A 56 -6.25 -9.31 11.68
N THR A 57 -5.66 -8.88 10.54
CA THR A 57 -4.21 -8.85 10.38
C THR A 57 -3.56 -7.84 11.33
N VAL A 58 -4.19 -6.69 11.55
CA VAL A 58 -3.75 -5.68 12.53
C VAL A 58 -3.71 -6.28 13.94
N TRP A 59 -4.75 -6.99 14.34
CA TRP A 59 -4.79 -7.68 15.63
C TRP A 59 -3.68 -8.72 15.76
N VAL A 60 -3.59 -9.64 14.82
CA VAL A 60 -2.62 -10.75 14.85
C VAL A 60 -1.19 -10.25 14.81
N LYS A 61 -0.91 -9.27 13.95
CA LYS A 61 0.45 -8.73 13.72
C LYS A 61 0.73 -7.44 14.50
N SER A 62 -0.06 -7.11 15.51
CA SER A 62 0.10 -5.90 16.32
C SER A 62 1.53 -5.71 16.83
N ASN A 63 2.19 -6.78 17.25
CA ASN A 63 3.57 -6.80 17.74
C ASN A 63 4.62 -6.37 16.71
N LEU A 64 4.28 -6.34 15.41
CA LEU A 64 5.17 -5.88 14.34
C LEU A 64 5.06 -4.37 14.08
N TYR A 65 4.05 -3.70 14.64
CA TYR A 65 3.91 -2.26 14.50
C TYR A 65 4.92 -1.53 15.38
N ASP A 66 5.58 -0.53 14.80
CA ASP A 66 6.55 0.33 15.45
C ASP A 66 6.23 1.79 15.15
N SER A 67 5.75 2.51 16.18
CA SER A 67 5.34 3.91 16.07
C SER A 67 6.48 4.87 15.74
N THR A 68 7.74 4.43 15.89
CA THR A 68 8.92 5.24 15.52
C THR A 68 9.18 5.18 14.01
N LYS A 69 8.72 4.14 13.32
CA LYS A 69 8.93 3.93 11.88
C LYS A 69 7.82 4.52 11.02
N SER A 70 6.57 4.45 11.49
CA SER A 70 5.44 4.97 10.73
C SER A 70 4.24 5.32 11.62
N ALA A 71 3.32 6.15 11.08
CA ALA A 71 2.02 6.34 11.71
C ALA A 71 1.19 5.05 11.62
N LEU A 72 0.28 4.83 12.60
CA LEU A 72 -0.59 3.66 12.62
C LEU A 72 -1.47 3.57 11.36
N SER A 73 -2.01 4.70 10.89
CA SER A 73 -2.76 4.76 9.63
C SER A 73 -1.94 4.25 8.46
N THR A 74 -0.71 4.73 8.30
CA THR A 74 0.20 4.30 7.22
C THR A 74 0.42 2.78 7.27
N TRP A 75 0.63 2.21 8.45
CA TRP A 75 0.84 0.78 8.61
C TRP A 75 -0.42 -0.03 8.26
N ILE A 76 -1.62 0.41 8.73
CA ILE A 76 -2.90 -0.25 8.42
C ILE A 76 -3.20 -0.17 6.91
N PHE A 77 -3.03 1.00 6.29
CA PHE A 77 -3.26 1.14 4.84
C PHE A 77 -2.24 0.40 3.99
N THR A 78 -1.02 0.16 4.49
CA THR A 78 -0.07 -0.75 3.84
C THR A 78 -0.61 -2.18 3.82
N ILE A 79 -1.23 -2.65 4.92
CA ILE A 79 -1.88 -3.96 4.96
C ILE A 79 -3.08 -4.01 4.00
N ALA A 80 -3.92 -2.97 4.01
CA ALA A 80 -5.08 -2.87 3.12
C ALA A 80 -4.68 -2.91 1.64
N ARG A 81 -3.64 -2.17 1.28
CA ARG A 81 -3.07 -2.16 -0.06
C ARG A 81 -2.59 -3.55 -0.49
N ASN A 82 -1.85 -4.23 0.36
CA ASN A 82 -1.37 -5.57 0.05
C ASN A 82 -2.54 -6.55 -0.17
N LYS A 83 -3.60 -6.46 0.65
CA LYS A 83 -4.83 -7.25 0.49
C LYS A 83 -5.55 -6.93 -0.82
N LYS A 84 -5.62 -5.66 -1.22
CA LYS A 84 -6.16 -5.25 -2.52
C LYS A 84 -5.40 -5.88 -3.68
N ILE A 85 -4.08 -5.80 -3.66
CA ILE A 85 -3.23 -6.39 -4.70
C ILE A 85 -3.47 -7.91 -4.79
N ASP A 86 -3.50 -8.59 -3.65
CA ASP A 86 -3.76 -10.03 -3.60
C ASP A 86 -5.17 -10.39 -4.13
N PHE A 87 -6.17 -9.55 -3.83
CA PHE A 87 -7.53 -9.71 -4.34
C PHE A 87 -7.58 -9.61 -5.87
N PHE A 88 -7.00 -8.56 -6.44
CA PHE A 88 -6.94 -8.41 -7.90
C PHE A 88 -6.11 -9.49 -8.56
N ARG A 89 -5.00 -9.89 -7.97
CA ARG A 89 -4.18 -11.00 -8.50
C ARG A 89 -4.93 -12.33 -8.56
N LYS A 90 -5.80 -12.61 -7.59
CA LYS A 90 -6.63 -13.81 -7.59
C LYS A 90 -7.75 -13.74 -8.62
N ASN A 91 -8.29 -12.54 -8.85
CA ASN A 91 -9.49 -12.34 -9.67
C ASN A 91 -9.20 -11.92 -11.11
N SER A 92 -7.97 -11.60 -11.46
CA SER A 92 -7.58 -11.21 -12.82
C SER A 92 -6.20 -11.75 -13.20
N LYS A 93 -6.09 -12.19 -14.47
CA LYS A 93 -4.79 -12.28 -15.15
C LYS A 93 -4.37 -10.86 -15.53
N ILE A 94 -3.87 -10.08 -14.57
CA ILE A 94 -3.58 -8.67 -14.78
C ILE A 94 -2.27 -8.53 -15.54
N ASN A 95 -2.35 -8.03 -16.78
CA ASN A 95 -1.22 -7.38 -17.43
C ASN A 95 -0.98 -6.04 -16.73
N PHE A 96 0.29 -5.73 -16.43
CA PHE A 96 0.71 -4.45 -15.90
C PHE A 96 0.33 -3.34 -16.88
N GLN A 97 -0.58 -2.46 -16.49
CA GLN A 97 -1.06 -1.34 -17.32
C GLN A 97 -0.74 -0.01 -16.64
N GLU A 98 -0.84 1.08 -17.40
CA GLU A 98 -0.63 2.45 -16.91
C GLU A 98 -1.51 2.81 -15.70
N GLU A 99 -2.68 2.18 -15.56
CA GLU A 99 -3.58 2.31 -14.42
C GLU A 99 -2.94 1.92 -13.08
N ASP A 100 -2.03 0.94 -13.07
CA ASP A 100 -1.34 0.49 -11.86
C ASP A 100 -0.34 1.54 -11.35
N ILE A 101 0.36 2.23 -12.27
CA ILE A 101 1.29 3.32 -11.94
C ILE A 101 0.51 4.52 -11.41
N ARG A 102 -0.63 4.85 -12.03
CA ARG A 102 -1.51 5.93 -11.61
C ARG A 102 -1.98 5.74 -10.18
N GLU A 103 -2.43 4.54 -9.84
CA GLU A 103 -2.90 4.22 -8.50
C GLU A 103 -1.80 4.34 -7.44
N PHE A 104 -0.57 3.95 -7.78
CA PHE A 104 0.58 4.10 -6.89
C PHE A 104 0.89 5.57 -6.56
N LEU A 105 0.76 6.46 -7.55
CA LEU A 105 1.17 7.86 -7.44
C LEU A 105 0.12 8.77 -6.76
N TYR A 106 -1.16 8.42 -6.86
CA TYR A 106 -2.28 9.29 -6.45
C TYR A 106 -3.11 8.73 -5.29
N GLN A 107 -2.56 7.88 -4.46
CA GLN A 107 -3.24 7.14 -3.39
C GLN A 107 -3.96 7.98 -2.33
N ASP A 108 -3.69 9.28 -2.20
CA ASP A 108 -4.18 10.13 -1.11
C ASP A 108 -4.91 11.41 -1.57
N ARG A 109 -5.29 11.55 -2.84
CA ARG A 109 -5.96 12.76 -3.35
C ARG A 109 -7.30 12.45 -4.00
N GLU A 110 -8.34 13.18 -3.59
CA GLU A 110 -9.54 13.37 -4.40
C GLU A 110 -9.12 14.16 -5.67
N VAL A 111 -9.18 13.52 -6.83
CA VAL A 111 -8.68 14.10 -8.09
C VAL A 111 -9.82 14.81 -8.80
N ASP A 112 -9.68 16.12 -8.97
CA ASP A 112 -10.55 16.94 -9.83
C ASP A 112 -10.34 16.52 -11.32
N PRO A 113 -11.39 16.51 -12.18
CA PRO A 113 -11.28 16.15 -13.60
C PRO A 113 -10.24 16.91 -14.41
N ILE A 114 -9.87 18.12 -13.98
CA ILE A 114 -8.80 18.93 -14.60
C ILE A 114 -7.42 18.37 -14.23
N GLU A 115 -7.25 17.87 -13.00
CA GLU A 115 -6.03 17.21 -12.54
C GLU A 115 -5.85 15.84 -13.20
N GLU A 116 -6.91 15.20 -13.68
CA GLU A 116 -6.86 13.89 -14.34
C GLU A 116 -6.02 13.89 -15.63
N ASN A 117 -6.07 14.96 -16.40
CA ASN A 117 -5.28 15.11 -17.63
C ASN A 117 -3.79 15.39 -17.33
N GLU A 118 -3.51 16.12 -16.27
CA GLU A 118 -2.12 16.34 -15.83
C GLU A 118 -1.53 15.07 -15.22
N ALA A 119 -2.34 14.32 -14.47
CA ALA A 119 -1.98 13.03 -13.93
C ALA A 119 -1.61 12.01 -15.03
N LYS A 120 -2.39 11.93 -16.11
CA LYS A 120 -2.08 11.08 -17.26
C LYS A 120 -0.74 11.46 -17.90
N LYS A 121 -0.48 12.74 -18.13
CA LYS A 121 0.78 13.23 -18.68
C LYS A 121 1.98 12.93 -17.77
N GLN A 122 1.80 13.00 -16.45
CA GLN A 122 2.85 12.65 -15.50
C GLN A 122 3.15 11.16 -15.50
N ILE A 123 2.13 10.30 -15.60
CA ILE A 123 2.28 8.84 -15.70
C ILE A 123 3.03 8.45 -16.99
N GLU A 124 2.65 9.04 -18.12
CA GLU A 124 3.35 8.83 -19.39
C GLU A 124 4.83 9.25 -19.30
N ARG A 125 5.12 10.40 -18.68
CA ARG A 125 6.50 10.83 -18.44
C ARG A 125 7.28 9.84 -17.58
N ILE A 126 6.69 9.39 -16.47
CA ILE A 126 7.32 8.40 -15.58
C ILE A 126 7.55 7.09 -16.33
N ASN A 127 6.57 6.62 -17.09
CA ASN A 127 6.67 5.38 -17.85
C ASN A 127 7.76 5.46 -18.92
N ASN A 128 7.93 6.62 -19.57
CA ASN A 128 8.99 6.85 -20.57
C ASN A 128 10.39 7.00 -19.94
N GLU A 129 10.46 7.41 -18.68
CA GLU A 129 11.71 7.65 -17.96
C GLU A 129 12.24 6.40 -17.24
N LEU A 130 11.41 5.38 -17.05
CA LEU A 130 11.80 4.11 -16.45
C LEU A 130 12.16 3.09 -17.54
N ASP A 131 13.33 2.48 -17.42
CA ASP A 131 13.69 1.34 -18.23
C ASP A 131 12.89 0.08 -17.84
N GLU A 132 12.89 -0.93 -18.72
CA GLU A 132 12.09 -2.15 -18.50
C GLU A 132 12.49 -2.91 -17.23
N GLN A 133 13.77 -2.90 -16.83
CA GLN A 133 14.20 -3.53 -15.59
C GLN A 133 13.67 -2.78 -14.37
N GLN A 134 13.62 -1.45 -14.43
CA GLN A 134 13.05 -0.62 -13.38
C GLN A 134 11.55 -0.85 -13.24
N LYS A 135 10.82 -0.95 -14.36
CA LYS A 135 9.39 -1.27 -14.38
C LYS A 135 9.13 -2.65 -13.75
N ILE A 136 9.92 -3.66 -14.13
CA ILE A 136 9.83 -5.00 -13.56
C ILE A 136 10.07 -4.97 -12.04
N MET A 137 11.09 -4.25 -11.57
CA MET A 137 11.38 -4.15 -10.12
C MET A 137 10.26 -3.48 -9.34
N ILE A 138 9.68 -2.41 -9.87
CA ILE A 138 8.52 -1.73 -9.28
C ILE A 138 7.33 -2.69 -9.24
N LYS A 139 7.03 -3.36 -10.35
CA LYS A 139 5.97 -4.37 -10.42
C LYS A 139 6.15 -5.44 -9.34
N MET A 140 7.31 -6.06 -9.28
CA MET A 140 7.60 -7.13 -8.31
C MET A 140 7.51 -6.66 -6.86
N ASN A 141 8.00 -5.44 -6.55
CA ASN A 141 8.01 -4.94 -5.18
C ASN A 141 6.65 -4.42 -4.73
N PHE A 142 5.98 -3.60 -5.55
CA PHE A 142 4.77 -2.88 -5.14
C PHE A 142 3.47 -3.57 -5.52
N PHE A 143 3.44 -4.32 -6.62
CA PHE A 143 2.23 -4.98 -7.11
C PHE A 143 2.22 -6.49 -6.82
N GLU A 144 3.38 -7.14 -6.88
CA GLU A 144 3.49 -8.56 -6.54
C GLU A 144 3.90 -8.78 -5.07
N ASN A 145 4.11 -7.69 -4.30
CA ASN A 145 4.48 -7.71 -2.88
C ASN A 145 5.68 -8.61 -2.57
N LYS A 146 6.61 -8.72 -3.52
CA LYS A 146 7.82 -9.51 -3.33
C LYS A 146 8.80 -8.76 -2.44
N SER A 147 9.40 -9.48 -1.49
CA SER A 147 10.51 -8.92 -0.69
C SER A 147 11.72 -8.63 -1.58
N HIS A 148 12.54 -7.65 -1.20
CA HIS A 148 13.79 -7.35 -1.94
C HIS A 148 14.68 -8.59 -2.11
N LYS A 149 14.67 -9.51 -1.13
CA LYS A 149 15.40 -10.77 -1.24
C LYS A 149 14.84 -11.64 -2.36
N LYS A 150 13.52 -11.80 -2.42
CA LYS A 150 12.85 -12.59 -3.46
C LYS A 150 13.05 -11.99 -4.85
N ILE A 151 13.05 -10.64 -4.95
CA ILE A 151 13.37 -9.93 -6.20
C ILE A 151 14.83 -10.18 -6.61
N ALA A 152 15.76 -10.15 -5.65
CA ALA A 152 17.17 -10.44 -5.89
C ALA A 152 17.37 -11.86 -6.43
N ASP A 153 16.70 -12.83 -5.81
CA ASP A 153 16.76 -14.25 -6.20
C ASP A 153 16.15 -14.47 -7.61
N GLU A 154 15.00 -13.85 -7.91
CA GLU A 154 14.30 -14.02 -9.21
C GLU A 154 14.96 -13.28 -10.37
N LEU A 155 15.60 -12.13 -10.11
CA LEU A 155 16.32 -11.35 -11.12
C LEU A 155 17.83 -11.70 -11.19
N GLU A 156 18.28 -12.61 -10.35
CA GLU A 156 19.68 -13.05 -10.26
C GLU A 156 20.67 -11.88 -10.04
N ILE A 157 20.27 -10.89 -9.23
CA ILE A 157 21.09 -9.73 -8.89
C ILE A 157 21.29 -9.58 -7.38
N PRO A 158 22.40 -8.96 -6.92
CA PRO A 158 22.67 -8.80 -5.50
C PRO A 158 21.54 -8.02 -4.79
N LEU A 159 21.18 -8.43 -3.57
CA LEU A 159 20.18 -7.77 -2.74
C LEU A 159 20.47 -6.27 -2.54
N GLY A 160 21.75 -5.91 -2.40
CA GLY A 160 22.17 -4.50 -2.33
C GLY A 160 21.79 -3.70 -3.57
N THR A 161 21.93 -4.34 -4.74
CA THR A 161 21.55 -3.74 -6.04
C THR A 161 20.05 -3.52 -6.13
N VAL A 162 19.23 -4.48 -5.70
CA VAL A 162 17.76 -4.31 -5.65
C VAL A 162 17.38 -3.12 -4.77
N LYS A 163 17.93 -3.06 -3.54
CA LYS A 163 17.64 -1.97 -2.59
C LYS A 163 18.02 -0.60 -3.15
N SER A 164 19.22 -0.48 -3.73
CA SER A 164 19.70 0.80 -4.28
C SER A 164 18.89 1.23 -5.51
N ARG A 165 18.57 0.30 -6.41
CA ARG A 165 17.77 0.59 -7.61
C ARG A 165 16.34 0.98 -7.25
N ILE A 166 15.65 0.26 -6.38
CA ILE A 166 14.30 0.64 -5.92
C ILE A 166 14.32 2.03 -5.28
N ARG A 167 15.32 2.33 -4.44
CA ARG A 167 15.46 3.66 -3.85
C ARG A 167 15.65 4.76 -4.91
N GLN A 168 16.50 4.52 -5.90
CA GLN A 168 16.70 5.47 -7.01
C GLN A 168 15.42 5.70 -7.81
N ILE A 169 14.69 4.64 -8.14
CA ILE A 169 13.43 4.73 -8.86
C ILE A 169 12.43 5.58 -8.06
N LEU A 170 12.26 5.31 -6.77
CA LEU A 170 11.36 6.07 -5.90
C LEU A 170 11.74 7.54 -5.81
N THR A 171 13.04 7.84 -5.69
CA THR A 171 13.54 9.24 -5.69
C THR A 171 13.23 9.93 -7.01
N LYS A 172 13.44 9.24 -8.13
CA LYS A 172 13.12 9.74 -9.47
C LYS A 172 11.62 10.02 -9.60
N MET A 173 10.77 9.08 -9.19
CA MET A 173 9.31 9.23 -9.22
C MET A 173 8.83 10.39 -8.34
N GLN A 174 9.40 10.59 -7.15
CA GLN A 174 9.08 11.73 -6.29
C GLN A 174 9.42 13.08 -6.91
N GLY A 175 10.44 13.14 -7.77
CA GLY A 175 10.81 14.35 -8.51
C GLY A 175 9.75 14.80 -9.52
N PHE A 176 8.92 13.88 -10.02
CA PHE A 176 7.83 14.19 -10.96
C PHE A 176 6.53 14.60 -10.27
N LEU A 177 6.43 14.38 -8.94
CA LEU A 177 5.24 14.68 -8.14
C LEU A 177 5.32 16.08 -7.46
N ARG A 178 6.39 16.81 -7.66
CA ARG A 178 6.58 18.19 -7.20
C ARG A 178 6.36 19.17 -8.33
#